data_d798c0f74559cfbdc010ef59cacc7b44
#
_entry.id   d798c0f74559cfbdc010ef59cacc7b44
#
_cell.length_a   1.000
_cell.length_b   1.000
_cell.length_c   1.000
_cell.angle_alpha   90.00
_cell.angle_beta   90.00
_cell.angle_gamma   90.00
#
_symmetry.space_group_name_H-M   'P 1'
#
loop_
_entity.id
_entity.type
_entity.pdbx_description
1 polymer ?
#
loop_
_entity_poly.entity_id
_entity_poly.type
_entity_poly.pdbx_seq_one_letter_code
_entity_poly.pdbx_strand_id
1 'polypeptide(L)'
;MKKGNYIFLLLGLLVCLSCQTPTSTKQDKEAILTVMNAQEKAWSNNDLEGFMQGYWQSDSLTFYGRNGITKGWQQTLTNYKKGYPTKEATGTLNFKVEAISKISSDSYSVMGAYHLKREVGDANGVFLIIFKKIAGEWKIIADMSC
;
A
#
# COMPACT_ATOMS: atom_id res chain seq x y z
N MET A 1 55.54 -45.09 20.42
CA MET A 1 54.17 -45.23 19.92
C MET A 1 53.30 -44.12 20.55
N LYS A 2 53.00 -43.07 19.81
CA LYS A 2 52.13 -41.97 20.29
C LYS A 2 50.88 -41.96 19.40
N LYS A 3 49.72 -42.32 19.97
CA LYS A 3 48.42 -42.27 19.30
C LYS A 3 47.92 -40.82 19.36
N GLY A 4 47.87 -40.17 18.20
CA GLY A 4 47.24 -38.85 18.06
C GLY A 4 45.72 -38.99 17.96
N ASN A 5 44.98 -38.41 18.90
CA ASN A 5 43.54 -38.26 18.85
C ASN A 5 43.20 -37.02 17.99
N TYR A 6 42.66 -37.24 16.80
CA TYR A 6 42.06 -36.18 16.02
C TYR A 6 40.58 -36.02 16.43
N ILE A 7 40.34 -35.00 17.25
CA ILE A 7 38.96 -34.56 17.55
C ILE A 7 38.49 -33.75 16.35
N PHE A 8 37.60 -34.36 15.54
CA PHE A 8 36.86 -33.66 14.50
C PHE A 8 35.82 -32.76 15.13
N LEU A 9 36.08 -31.45 15.16
CA LEU A 9 35.10 -30.45 15.55
C LEU A 9 34.14 -30.23 14.36
N LEU A 10 33.01 -30.92 14.35
CA LEU A 10 31.91 -30.69 13.39
C LEU A 10 31.20 -29.41 13.79
N LEU A 11 31.58 -28.30 13.19
CA LEU A 11 30.89 -27.02 13.31
C LEU A 11 29.59 -27.09 12.47
N GLY A 12 28.49 -27.47 13.11
CA GLY A 12 27.17 -27.51 12.48
C GLY A 12 26.71 -26.09 12.15
N LEU A 13 26.78 -25.73 10.88
CA LEU A 13 26.21 -24.50 10.33
C LEU A 13 24.67 -24.63 10.35
N LEU A 14 24.02 -24.09 11.40
CA LEU A 14 22.56 -23.97 11.45
C LEU A 14 22.14 -22.89 10.45
N VAL A 15 21.82 -23.33 9.22
CA VAL A 15 21.13 -22.45 8.25
C VAL A 15 19.66 -22.38 8.70
N CYS A 16 19.32 -21.30 9.39
CA CYS A 16 17.91 -20.95 9.65
C CYS A 16 17.26 -20.58 8.30
N LEU A 17 16.73 -21.58 7.59
CA LEU A 17 15.76 -21.32 6.52
C LEU A 17 14.53 -20.69 7.19
N SER A 18 14.41 -19.37 7.11
CA SER A 18 13.17 -18.67 7.39
C SER A 18 12.15 -19.12 6.35
N CYS A 19 11.42 -20.20 6.63
CA CYS A 19 10.21 -20.56 5.91
C CYS A 19 9.19 -19.46 6.15
N GLN A 20 9.11 -18.50 5.25
CA GLN A 20 7.95 -17.60 5.17
C GLN A 20 6.76 -18.49 4.73
N THR A 21 5.90 -18.82 5.67
CA THR A 21 4.62 -19.48 5.37
C THR A 21 3.86 -18.61 4.37
N PRO A 22 3.39 -19.15 3.24
CA PRO A 22 2.62 -18.37 2.28
C PRO A 22 1.38 -17.81 2.99
N THR A 23 1.27 -16.49 3.04
CA THR A 23 0.10 -15.80 3.60
C THR A 23 -1.15 -16.26 2.86
N SER A 24 -2.23 -16.57 3.58
CA SER A 24 -3.47 -16.99 2.92
C SER A 24 -4.08 -15.81 2.15
N THR A 25 -4.77 -16.10 1.04
CA THR A 25 -5.51 -15.08 0.26
C THR A 25 -6.44 -14.22 1.12
N LYS A 26 -7.01 -14.79 2.19
CA LYS A 26 -7.86 -14.07 3.15
C LYS A 26 -7.04 -13.05 3.94
N GLN A 27 -5.90 -13.45 4.49
CA GLN A 27 -5.00 -12.57 5.25
C GLN A 27 -4.45 -11.43 4.39
N ASP A 28 -4.10 -11.69 3.12
CA ASP A 28 -3.66 -10.66 2.20
C ASP A 28 -4.75 -9.61 1.95
N LYS A 29 -6.00 -10.04 1.73
CA LYS A 29 -7.14 -9.13 1.55
C LYS A 29 -7.43 -8.30 2.80
N GLU A 30 -7.38 -8.91 3.98
CA GLU A 30 -7.54 -8.21 5.27
C GLU A 30 -6.43 -7.17 5.49
N ALA A 31 -5.18 -7.49 5.15
CA ALA A 31 -4.07 -6.57 5.25
C ALA A 31 -4.21 -5.39 4.26
N ILE A 32 -4.67 -5.63 3.02
CA ILE A 32 -4.97 -4.59 2.04
C ILE A 32 -6.09 -3.66 2.56
N LEU A 33 -7.17 -4.22 3.10
CA LEU A 33 -8.26 -3.42 3.69
C LEU A 33 -7.77 -2.60 4.89
N THR A 34 -6.83 -3.12 5.68
CA THR A 34 -6.21 -2.38 6.79
C THR A 34 -5.46 -1.14 6.27
N VAL A 35 -4.72 -1.26 5.16
CA VAL A 35 -4.05 -0.10 4.53
C VAL A 35 -5.08 0.93 4.07
N MET A 36 -6.16 0.51 3.41
CA MET A 36 -7.21 1.41 2.94
C MET A 36 -7.92 2.12 4.10
N ASN A 37 -8.24 1.42 5.18
CA ASN A 37 -8.84 2.01 6.38
C ASN A 37 -7.92 3.04 7.04
N ALA A 38 -6.60 2.79 7.05
CA ALA A 38 -5.62 3.76 7.54
C ALA A 38 -5.58 5.01 6.65
N GLN A 39 -5.70 4.85 5.33
CA GLN A 39 -5.79 5.95 4.37
C GLN A 39 -7.05 6.80 4.60
N GLU A 40 -8.24 6.19 4.77
CA GLU A 40 -9.48 6.92 5.09
C GLU A 40 -9.31 7.78 6.35
N LYS A 41 -8.72 7.20 7.39
CA LYS A 41 -8.50 7.88 8.67
C LYS A 41 -7.51 9.04 8.51
N ALA A 42 -6.38 8.84 7.85
CA ALA A 42 -5.37 9.87 7.63
C ALA A 42 -5.95 11.03 6.81
N TRP A 43 -6.58 10.74 5.67
CA TRP A 43 -7.24 11.73 4.83
C TRP A 43 -8.29 12.54 5.61
N SER A 44 -9.16 11.84 6.34
CA SER A 44 -10.22 12.45 7.14
C SER A 44 -9.70 13.29 8.31
N ASN A 45 -8.43 13.20 8.65
CA ASN A 45 -7.72 14.07 9.60
C ASN A 45 -6.89 15.16 8.92
N ASN A 46 -6.97 15.31 7.59
CA ASN A 46 -6.12 16.18 6.78
C ASN A 46 -4.62 15.83 6.87
N ASP A 47 -4.31 14.56 7.17
CA ASP A 47 -2.95 14.02 7.19
C ASP A 47 -2.65 13.37 5.82
N LEU A 48 -2.25 14.22 4.86
CA LEU A 48 -1.95 13.77 3.50
C LEU A 48 -0.66 12.95 3.41
N GLU A 49 0.32 13.19 4.30
CA GLU A 49 1.50 12.34 4.43
C GLU A 49 1.12 10.95 4.94
N GLY A 50 0.29 10.87 5.97
CA GLY A 50 -0.25 9.61 6.48
C GLY A 50 -1.05 8.85 5.43
N PHE A 51 -1.88 9.55 4.65
CA PHE A 51 -2.59 8.95 3.50
C PHE A 51 -1.62 8.34 2.49
N MET A 52 -0.54 9.04 2.16
CA MET A 52 0.46 8.60 1.21
C MET A 52 1.35 7.44 1.72
N GLN A 53 1.30 7.09 3.02
CA GLN A 53 1.98 5.88 3.53
C GLN A 53 1.41 4.58 2.95
N GLY A 54 0.17 4.58 2.46
CA GLY A 54 -0.41 3.46 1.73
C GLY A 54 0.22 3.23 0.35
N TYR A 55 0.90 4.23 -0.20
CA TYR A 55 1.55 4.18 -1.51
C TYR A 55 3.02 3.79 -1.40
N TRP A 56 3.53 3.14 -2.45
CA TRP A 56 4.94 2.83 -2.60
C TRP A 56 5.76 4.12 -2.75
N GLN A 57 6.70 4.36 -1.83
CA GLN A 57 7.59 5.51 -1.86
C GLN A 57 8.69 5.32 -2.91
N SER A 58 8.34 5.56 -4.17
CA SER A 58 9.20 5.35 -5.33
C SER A 58 8.86 6.34 -6.45
N ASP A 59 9.87 6.67 -7.25
CA ASP A 59 9.69 7.45 -8.49
C ASP A 59 8.89 6.66 -9.55
N SER A 60 8.79 5.35 -9.40
CA SER A 60 8.01 4.47 -10.29
C SER A 60 6.51 4.40 -9.95
N LEU A 61 6.08 4.94 -8.80
CA LEU A 61 4.65 5.06 -8.48
C LEU A 61 3.93 5.77 -9.65
N THR A 62 2.81 5.21 -10.08
CA THR A 62 1.99 5.80 -11.14
C THR A 62 0.60 6.12 -10.61
N PHE A 63 0.21 7.39 -10.71
CA PHE A 63 -1.14 7.84 -10.43
C PHE A 63 -1.76 8.39 -11.73
N TYR A 64 -2.96 7.94 -12.07
CA TYR A 64 -3.70 8.42 -13.23
C TYR A 64 -5.05 9.00 -12.78
N GLY A 65 -5.14 10.30 -12.74
CA GLY A 65 -6.34 11.03 -12.37
C GLY A 65 -6.87 11.85 -13.52
N ARG A 66 -7.84 12.71 -13.24
CA ARG A 66 -8.49 13.61 -14.21
C ARG A 66 -7.51 14.47 -15.02
N ASN A 67 -6.37 14.83 -14.45
CA ASN A 67 -5.36 15.66 -15.09
C ASN A 67 -4.27 14.84 -15.80
N GLY A 68 -4.49 13.54 -16.02
CA GLY A 68 -3.53 12.65 -16.65
C GLY A 68 -2.62 11.93 -15.66
N ILE A 69 -1.48 11.43 -16.16
CA ILE A 69 -0.54 10.61 -15.40
C ILE A 69 0.41 11.50 -14.58
N THR A 70 0.50 11.18 -13.30
CA THR A 70 1.54 11.66 -12.38
C THR A 70 2.50 10.50 -12.06
N LYS A 71 3.80 10.76 -12.11
CA LYS A 71 4.85 9.81 -11.73
C LYS A 71 5.49 10.23 -10.41
N GLY A 72 5.78 9.23 -9.58
CA GLY A 72 6.52 9.38 -8.34
C GLY A 72 5.66 9.75 -7.14
N TRP A 73 6.08 9.21 -5.99
CA TRP A 73 5.41 9.41 -4.70
C TRP A 73 5.41 10.88 -4.28
N GLN A 74 6.57 11.55 -4.39
CA GLN A 74 6.71 12.95 -3.97
C GLN A 74 5.85 13.89 -4.82
N GLN A 75 5.78 13.67 -6.12
CA GLN A 75 4.94 14.48 -7.00
C GLN A 75 3.46 14.26 -6.73
N THR A 76 3.06 13.02 -6.43
CA THR A 76 1.67 12.70 -6.07
C THR A 76 1.28 13.39 -4.76
N LEU A 77 2.13 13.32 -3.72
CA LEU A 77 1.91 14.05 -2.47
C LEU A 77 1.79 15.57 -2.70
N THR A 78 2.68 16.14 -3.51
CA THR A 78 2.64 17.58 -3.85
C THR A 78 1.32 17.97 -4.52
N ASN A 79 0.82 17.14 -5.43
CA ASN A 79 -0.47 17.36 -6.10
C ASN A 79 -1.65 17.28 -5.10
N TYR A 80 -1.62 16.33 -4.17
CA TYR A 80 -2.63 16.24 -3.11
C TYR A 80 -2.62 17.47 -2.20
N LYS A 81 -1.46 17.91 -1.73
CA LYS A 81 -1.34 19.13 -0.89
C LYS A 81 -1.84 20.37 -1.62
N LYS A 82 -1.60 20.50 -2.93
CA LYS A 82 -2.10 21.60 -3.74
C LYS A 82 -3.61 21.54 -3.94
N GLY A 83 -4.17 20.34 -4.17
CA GLY A 83 -5.60 20.14 -4.42
C GLY A 83 -6.47 20.15 -3.17
N TYR A 84 -5.89 19.79 -2.02
CA TYR A 84 -6.59 19.62 -0.74
C TYR A 84 -5.84 20.30 0.41
N PRO A 85 -5.70 21.65 0.35
CA PRO A 85 -4.80 22.37 1.28
C PRO A 85 -5.35 22.46 2.71
N THR A 86 -6.62 22.22 2.94
CA THR A 86 -7.28 22.40 4.24
C THR A 86 -8.18 21.24 4.60
N LYS A 87 -8.62 21.18 5.86
CA LYS A 87 -9.57 20.18 6.35
C LYS A 87 -10.92 20.27 5.63
N GLU A 88 -11.38 21.46 5.33
CA GLU A 88 -12.63 21.70 4.60
C GLU A 88 -12.52 21.14 3.16
N ALA A 89 -11.34 21.20 2.58
CA ALA A 89 -11.06 20.66 1.25
C ALA A 89 -10.92 19.13 1.24
N THR A 90 -10.27 18.53 2.25
CA THR A 90 -10.19 17.06 2.38
C THR A 90 -11.53 16.46 2.80
N GLY A 91 -12.18 17.05 3.81
CA GLY A 91 -13.42 16.52 4.36
C GLY A 91 -13.24 15.14 5.01
N THR A 92 -14.22 14.28 4.79
CA THR A 92 -14.22 12.88 5.25
C THR A 92 -14.22 11.95 4.05
N LEU A 93 -13.24 11.05 4.00
CA LEU A 93 -13.11 10.03 2.95
C LEU A 93 -13.77 8.73 3.40
N ASN A 94 -14.53 8.12 2.49
CA ASN A 94 -15.03 6.74 2.62
C ASN A 94 -14.76 6.00 1.32
N PHE A 95 -14.20 4.81 1.42
CA PHE A 95 -14.07 3.87 0.32
C PHE A 95 -15.21 2.85 0.34
N LYS A 96 -15.79 2.59 -0.81
CA LYS A 96 -16.66 1.43 -1.04
C LYS A 96 -15.88 0.45 -1.91
N VAL A 97 -15.32 -0.58 -1.30
CA VAL A 97 -14.60 -1.62 -2.02
C VAL A 97 -15.61 -2.58 -2.65
N GLU A 98 -15.57 -2.72 -3.98
CA GLU A 98 -16.44 -3.61 -4.73
C GLU A 98 -15.77 -4.96 -5.04
N ALA A 99 -14.46 -4.96 -5.32
CA ALA A 99 -13.73 -6.17 -5.63
C ALA A 99 -12.26 -6.09 -5.18
N ILE A 100 -11.76 -7.20 -4.64
CA ILE A 100 -10.33 -7.44 -4.38
C ILE A 100 -9.96 -8.74 -5.08
N SER A 101 -9.16 -8.65 -6.15
CA SER A 101 -8.79 -9.76 -7.02
C SER A 101 -7.29 -10.01 -7.02
N LYS A 102 -6.91 -11.27 -6.80
CA LYS A 102 -5.51 -11.67 -6.82
C LYS A 102 -4.97 -11.64 -8.25
N ILE A 103 -3.83 -10.99 -8.46
CA ILE A 103 -3.09 -10.97 -9.73
C ILE A 103 -1.95 -12.00 -9.68
N SER A 104 -1.17 -11.99 -8.60
CA SER A 104 -0.05 -12.92 -8.38
C SER A 104 0.10 -13.25 -6.89
N SER A 105 1.18 -13.92 -6.51
CA SER A 105 1.47 -14.22 -5.10
C SER A 105 1.72 -12.96 -4.26
N ASP A 106 2.12 -11.85 -4.89
CA ASP A 106 2.52 -10.60 -4.25
C ASP A 106 1.76 -9.37 -4.77
N SER A 107 0.68 -9.56 -5.56
CA SER A 107 -0.08 -8.44 -6.11
C SER A 107 -1.58 -8.71 -6.19
N TYR A 108 -2.37 -7.65 -5.97
CA TYR A 108 -3.82 -7.60 -6.04
C TYR A 108 -4.29 -6.34 -6.74
N SER A 109 -5.42 -6.44 -7.46
CA SER A 109 -6.20 -5.27 -7.86
C SER A 109 -7.36 -5.05 -6.90
N VAL A 110 -7.66 -3.78 -6.64
CA VAL A 110 -8.83 -3.36 -5.87
C VAL A 110 -9.62 -2.37 -6.70
N MET A 111 -10.91 -2.63 -6.85
CA MET A 111 -11.85 -1.74 -7.53
C MET A 111 -12.91 -1.28 -6.55
N GLY A 112 -13.35 -0.05 -6.71
CA GLY A 112 -14.38 0.51 -5.86
C GLY A 112 -14.70 1.96 -6.18
N ALA A 113 -15.38 2.60 -5.25
CA ALA A 113 -15.70 4.01 -5.30
C ALA A 113 -15.17 4.73 -4.07
N TYR A 114 -14.87 6.01 -4.22
CA TYR A 114 -14.58 6.91 -3.13
C TYR A 114 -15.69 7.96 -2.99
N HIS A 115 -15.92 8.37 -1.76
CA HIS A 115 -16.85 9.44 -1.41
C HIS A 115 -16.14 10.40 -0.48
N LEU A 116 -16.05 11.67 -0.89
CA LEU A 116 -15.55 12.78 -0.08
C LEU A 116 -16.73 13.65 0.34
N LYS A 117 -17.05 13.64 1.62
CA LYS A 117 -18.00 14.57 2.22
C LYS A 117 -17.25 15.79 2.70
N ARG A 118 -17.49 16.97 2.08
CA ARG A 118 -16.70 18.18 2.28
C ARG A 118 -17.60 19.41 2.45
N GLU A 119 -17.15 20.40 3.19
CA GLU A 119 -17.84 21.69 3.31
C GLU A 119 -17.84 22.48 1.99
N VAL A 120 -16.78 22.30 1.18
CA VAL A 120 -16.64 22.94 -0.14
C VAL A 120 -17.40 22.21 -1.27
N GLY A 121 -18.25 21.26 -0.91
CA GLY A 121 -19.02 20.42 -1.84
C GLY A 121 -18.45 19.00 -1.94
N ASP A 122 -19.35 18.02 -1.95
CA ASP A 122 -19.01 16.60 -2.01
C ASP A 122 -18.35 16.23 -3.35
N ALA A 123 -17.48 15.23 -3.32
CA ALA A 123 -16.90 14.64 -4.52
C ALA A 123 -16.95 13.11 -4.44
N ASN A 124 -17.20 12.49 -5.57
CA ASN A 124 -17.27 11.05 -5.70
C ASN A 124 -16.54 10.62 -6.97
N GLY A 125 -16.10 9.39 -6.98
CA GLY A 125 -15.53 8.78 -8.16
C GLY A 125 -15.30 7.30 -7.97
N VAL A 126 -14.71 6.69 -8.99
CA VAL A 126 -14.33 5.27 -8.97
C VAL A 126 -12.83 5.14 -9.01
N PHE A 127 -12.33 4.00 -8.57
CA PHE A 127 -10.90 3.71 -8.60
C PHE A 127 -10.61 2.28 -9.05
N LEU A 128 -9.45 2.11 -9.66
CA LEU A 128 -8.73 0.85 -9.83
C LEU A 128 -7.32 1.05 -9.30
N ILE A 129 -6.98 0.35 -8.24
CA ILE A 129 -5.65 0.41 -7.63
C ILE A 129 -4.98 -0.96 -7.65
N ILE A 130 -3.67 -0.95 -7.81
CA ILE A 130 -2.83 -2.15 -7.78
C ILE A 130 -1.97 -2.10 -6.53
N PHE A 131 -2.18 -3.10 -5.68
CA PHE A 131 -1.32 -3.36 -4.52
C PHE A 131 -0.23 -4.36 -4.88
N LYS A 132 0.96 -4.12 -4.34
CA LYS A 132 2.08 -5.05 -4.36
C LYS A 132 2.67 -5.20 -2.96
N LYS A 133 3.09 -6.42 -2.62
CA LYS A 133 3.79 -6.69 -1.37
C LYS A 133 5.27 -6.34 -1.54
N ILE A 134 5.74 -5.33 -0.82
CA ILE A 134 7.10 -4.80 -0.89
C ILE A 134 7.69 -4.85 0.52
N ALA A 135 8.80 -5.56 0.69
CA ALA A 135 9.44 -5.77 2.00
C ALA A 135 8.46 -6.24 3.10
N GLY A 136 7.49 -7.09 2.72
CA GLY A 136 6.47 -7.64 3.64
C GLY A 136 5.22 -6.77 3.83
N GLU A 137 5.20 -5.54 3.31
CA GLU A 137 4.07 -4.60 3.42
C GLU A 137 3.30 -4.46 2.12
N TRP A 138 1.97 -4.33 2.20
CA TRP A 138 1.13 -4.03 1.04
C TRP A 138 1.18 -2.53 0.74
N LYS A 139 1.60 -2.17 -0.48
CA LYS A 139 1.71 -0.78 -0.97
C LYS A 139 1.03 -0.64 -2.32
N ILE A 140 0.38 0.49 -2.53
CA ILE A 140 -0.18 0.88 -3.83
C ILE A 140 0.96 1.28 -4.75
N ILE A 141 1.09 0.59 -5.90
CA ILE A 141 2.11 0.87 -6.93
C ILE A 141 1.52 1.60 -8.15
N ALA A 142 0.23 1.45 -8.36
CA ALA A 142 -0.51 2.15 -9.41
C ALA A 142 -1.92 2.47 -8.91
N ASP A 143 -2.42 3.64 -9.27
CA ASP A 143 -3.75 4.14 -8.93
C ASP A 143 -4.35 4.83 -10.14
N MET A 144 -5.56 4.45 -10.51
CA MET A 144 -6.42 5.18 -11.43
C MET A 144 -7.68 5.59 -10.69
N SER A 145 -7.85 6.88 -10.49
CA SER A 145 -9.00 7.47 -9.77
C SER A 145 -9.59 8.65 -10.54
N CYS A 146 -10.90 8.61 -10.81
CA CYS A 146 -11.62 9.63 -11.59
C CYS A 146 -13.06 9.81 -11.10
#